data_c0096bda0e62874b6ad40af74af1966f
#
_entry.id   c0096bda0e62874b6ad40af74af1966f
#
_cell.length_a   1.000
_cell.length_b   1.000
_cell.length_c   1.000
_cell.angle_alpha   90.00
_cell.angle_beta   90.00
_cell.angle_gamma   90.00
#
_symmetry.space_group_name_H-M   'P 1'
#
loop_
_entity.id
_entity.type
_entity.pdbx_description
1 polymer ?
#
loop_
_entity_poly.entity_id
_entity_poly.type
_entity_poly.pdbx_seq_one_letter_code
_entity_poly.pdbx_strand_id
1 'polypeptide(L)'
;EELALSYHNTYGVPVVVGHLMNCFGPRQHPEKFLPLVINRVMNGYGVQIHSDRTCTVPGSRVYLHARTAARAILAIIESVEKGTLTLGDKINIPGGTEIDNLRFAQIIAEEVGQPLKYELVSYHANRPGHDLHYRLDDARFKELGISYGDITGDIRMTVRWYMKNKAWLRA
;
A
#
# COMPACT_ATOMS: atom_id res chain seq x y z
N GLU A 1 4.50 -10.53 15.56
CA GLU A 1 5.80 -10.94 15.07
C GLU A 1 6.51 -11.82 16.08
N GLU A 2 6.86 -11.31 17.27
CA GLU A 2 7.60 -12.05 18.31
C GLU A 2 6.90 -13.35 18.72
N LEU A 3 5.58 -13.36 18.82
CA LEU A 3 4.82 -14.56 19.13
C LEU A 3 5.02 -15.65 18.05
N ALA A 4 4.99 -15.29 16.76
CA ALA A 4 5.18 -16.22 15.67
C ALA A 4 6.60 -16.83 15.69
N LEU A 5 7.62 -15.99 15.93
CA LEU A 5 9.01 -16.42 16.07
C LEU A 5 9.22 -17.30 17.32
N SER A 6 8.56 -17.00 18.44
CA SER A 6 8.61 -17.84 19.64
C SER A 6 8.03 -19.25 19.37
N TYR A 7 6.95 -19.35 18.62
CA TYR A 7 6.39 -20.64 18.22
C TYR A 7 7.31 -21.40 17.26
N HIS A 8 7.97 -20.67 16.34
CA HIS A 8 9.00 -21.26 15.49
C HIS A 8 10.13 -21.88 16.32
N ASN A 9 10.71 -21.09 17.22
CA ASN A 9 11.85 -21.51 18.02
C ASN A 9 11.53 -22.61 19.02
N THR A 10 10.30 -22.63 19.58
CA THR A 10 9.92 -23.58 20.63
C THR A 10 9.35 -24.86 20.08
N TYR A 11 8.56 -24.79 19.02
CA TYR A 11 7.77 -25.91 18.51
C TYR A 11 8.10 -26.28 17.06
N GLY A 12 9.07 -25.62 16.44
CA GLY A 12 9.44 -25.90 15.06
C GLY A 12 8.38 -25.49 14.02
N VAL A 13 7.43 -24.61 14.39
CA VAL A 13 6.41 -24.14 13.44
C VAL A 13 7.10 -23.45 12.26
N PRO A 14 6.81 -23.81 10.99
CA PRO A 14 7.45 -23.19 9.84
C PRO A 14 6.93 -21.75 9.64
N VAL A 15 7.76 -20.77 9.97
CA VAL A 15 7.41 -19.34 9.94
C VAL A 15 8.42 -18.57 9.12
N VAL A 16 7.94 -17.66 8.26
CA VAL A 16 8.65 -16.51 7.71
C VAL A 16 7.78 -15.27 7.93
N VAL A 17 8.38 -14.18 8.37
CA VAL A 17 7.65 -12.95 8.66
C VAL A 17 7.76 -11.98 7.49
N GLY A 18 6.62 -11.62 6.88
CA GLY A 18 6.54 -10.64 5.81
C GLY A 18 6.09 -9.27 6.31
N HIS A 19 6.89 -8.22 6.15
CA HIS A 19 6.53 -6.84 6.45
C HIS A 19 6.07 -6.12 5.18
N LEU A 20 4.76 -5.90 5.05
CA LEU A 20 4.18 -5.26 3.87
C LEU A 20 4.04 -3.75 4.06
N MET A 21 4.40 -2.99 3.02
CA MET A 21 4.08 -1.56 2.92
C MET A 21 2.58 -1.35 2.65
N ASN A 22 2.17 -0.08 2.52
CA ASN A 22 0.78 0.32 2.32
C ASN A 22 0.14 -0.40 1.13
N CYS A 23 -0.49 -1.54 1.40
CA CYS A 23 -1.11 -2.36 0.37
C CYS A 23 -2.43 -1.75 -0.10
N PHE A 24 -2.66 -1.74 -1.41
CA PHE A 24 -3.92 -1.34 -2.02
C PHE A 24 -4.35 -2.33 -3.12
N GLY A 25 -5.62 -2.31 -3.46
CA GLY A 25 -6.17 -3.17 -4.50
C GLY A 25 -7.69 -3.29 -4.43
N PRO A 26 -8.29 -4.12 -5.30
CA PRO A 26 -9.69 -4.46 -5.22
C PRO A 26 -10.12 -4.99 -3.84
N ARG A 27 -11.35 -4.68 -3.43
CA ARG A 27 -11.98 -5.12 -2.16
C ARG A 27 -11.31 -4.57 -0.89
N GLN A 28 -10.49 -3.53 -1.00
CA GLN A 28 -9.96 -2.83 0.18
C GLN A 28 -11.10 -2.12 0.93
N HIS A 29 -11.01 -2.06 2.27
CA HIS A 29 -12.01 -1.43 3.11
C HIS A 29 -12.27 0.04 2.70
N PRO A 30 -13.53 0.51 2.63
CA PRO A 30 -13.91 1.84 2.12
C PRO A 30 -13.24 3.03 2.82
N GLU A 31 -12.84 2.88 4.09
CA GLU A 31 -12.13 3.93 4.85
C GLU A 31 -10.67 4.11 4.43
N LYS A 32 -10.10 3.16 3.69
CA LYS A 32 -8.72 3.27 3.22
C LYS A 32 -8.59 4.31 2.11
N PHE A 33 -7.40 4.89 1.99
CA PHE A 33 -7.17 6.07 1.16
C PHE A 33 -7.66 5.92 -0.28
N LEU A 34 -7.31 4.83 -0.98
CA LEU A 34 -7.71 4.64 -2.38
C LEU A 34 -9.25 4.58 -2.56
N PRO A 35 -10.00 3.66 -1.92
CA PRO A 35 -11.45 3.60 -2.10
C PRO A 35 -12.15 4.85 -1.57
N LEU A 36 -11.64 5.48 -0.50
CA LEU A 36 -12.16 6.75 0.00
C LEU A 36 -12.05 7.86 -1.06
N VAL A 37 -10.88 8.02 -1.68
CA VAL A 37 -10.66 9.03 -2.73
C VAL A 37 -11.56 8.75 -3.93
N ILE A 38 -11.66 7.49 -4.38
CA ILE A 38 -12.56 7.11 -5.49
C ILE A 38 -14.00 7.53 -5.17
N ASN A 39 -14.49 7.17 -3.99
CA ASN A 39 -15.86 7.50 -3.58
C ASN A 39 -16.10 9.02 -3.54
N ARG A 40 -15.17 9.78 -2.95
CA ARG A 40 -15.30 11.24 -2.87
C ARG A 40 -15.27 11.91 -4.25
N VAL A 41 -14.34 11.52 -5.11
CA VAL A 41 -14.22 12.04 -6.48
C VAL A 41 -15.48 11.72 -7.29
N MET A 42 -15.97 10.48 -7.25
CA MET A 42 -17.19 10.08 -7.96
C MET A 42 -18.45 10.87 -7.53
N ASN A 43 -18.48 11.31 -6.28
CA ASN A 43 -19.62 12.08 -5.73
C ASN A 43 -19.36 13.60 -5.69
N GLY A 44 -18.23 14.07 -6.25
CA GLY A 44 -17.89 15.51 -6.30
C GLY A 44 -17.51 16.12 -4.94
N TYR A 45 -17.17 15.32 -3.94
CA TYR A 45 -16.75 15.75 -2.62
C TYR A 45 -15.25 16.08 -2.57
N GLY A 46 -14.85 16.98 -1.66
CA GLY A 46 -13.45 17.30 -1.41
C GLY A 46 -12.72 16.18 -0.68
N VAL A 47 -11.43 15.99 -1.00
CA VAL A 47 -10.52 15.04 -0.37
C VAL A 47 -9.55 15.79 0.53
N GLN A 48 -9.39 15.36 1.77
CA GLN A 48 -8.33 15.85 2.64
C GLN A 48 -7.05 15.05 2.40
N ILE A 49 -5.98 15.75 2.04
CA ILE A 49 -4.65 15.19 1.80
C ILE A 49 -3.75 15.63 2.94
N HIS A 50 -3.25 14.68 3.71
CA HIS A 50 -2.31 14.95 4.78
C HIS A 50 -0.99 15.48 4.23
N SER A 51 -0.48 16.54 4.85
CA SER A 51 0.70 17.28 4.45
C SER A 51 1.56 17.66 5.67
N ASP A 52 2.66 18.34 5.43
CA ASP A 52 3.48 18.95 6.47
C ASP A 52 2.71 19.98 7.31
N ARG A 53 3.37 20.57 8.31
CA ARG A 53 2.77 21.57 9.21
C ARG A 53 2.32 22.83 8.50
N THR A 54 2.97 23.17 7.38
CA THR A 54 2.69 24.38 6.59
C THR A 54 1.61 24.17 5.54
N CYS A 55 1.08 22.96 5.41
CA CYS A 55 0.10 22.56 4.40
C CYS A 55 0.60 22.80 2.96
N THR A 56 1.90 22.62 2.72
CA THR A 56 2.52 22.83 1.41
C THR A 56 3.10 21.58 0.78
N VAL A 57 3.60 20.62 1.58
CA VAL A 57 4.22 19.40 1.11
C VAL A 57 3.33 18.20 1.45
N PRO A 58 2.69 17.55 0.47
CA PRO A 58 1.90 16.35 0.71
C PRO A 58 2.76 15.21 1.27
N GLY A 59 2.21 14.43 2.17
CA GLY A 59 2.84 13.19 2.60
C GLY A 59 2.93 12.18 1.47
N SER A 60 3.97 11.36 1.47
CA SER A 60 4.19 10.32 0.47
C SER A 60 4.25 8.92 1.08
N ARG A 61 4.04 7.92 0.25
CA ARG A 61 4.15 6.50 0.63
C ARG A 61 4.70 5.69 -0.52
N VAL A 62 5.32 4.58 -0.16
CA VAL A 62 5.64 3.52 -1.11
C VAL A 62 4.47 2.54 -1.09
N TYR A 63 3.58 2.67 -2.07
CA TYR A 63 2.40 1.82 -2.17
C TYR A 63 2.72 0.48 -2.82
N LEU A 64 2.06 -0.58 -2.34
CA LEU A 64 2.20 -1.94 -2.84
C LEU A 64 0.84 -2.45 -3.35
N HIS A 65 0.76 -2.86 -4.61
CA HIS A 65 -0.47 -3.47 -5.11
C HIS A 65 -0.64 -4.90 -4.57
N ALA A 66 -1.85 -5.27 -4.19
CA ALA A 66 -2.18 -6.59 -3.60
C ALA A 66 -1.73 -7.78 -4.47
N ARG A 67 -1.75 -7.65 -5.80
CA ARG A 67 -1.23 -8.68 -6.72
C ARG A 67 0.28 -8.86 -6.57
N THR A 68 1.03 -7.78 -6.39
CA THR A 68 2.48 -7.84 -6.16
C THR A 68 2.77 -8.43 -4.79
N ALA A 69 2.00 -8.08 -3.76
CA ALA A 69 2.08 -8.70 -2.44
C ALA A 69 1.84 -10.22 -2.51
N ALA A 70 0.82 -10.66 -3.25
CA ALA A 70 0.54 -12.09 -3.43
C ALA A 70 1.68 -12.83 -4.14
N ARG A 71 2.25 -12.24 -5.20
CA ARG A 71 3.43 -12.82 -5.88
C ARG A 71 4.63 -12.91 -4.96
N ALA A 72 4.84 -11.90 -4.10
CA ALA A 72 5.91 -11.92 -3.12
C ALA A 72 5.75 -13.06 -2.11
N ILE A 73 4.54 -13.26 -1.60
CA ILE A 73 4.25 -14.35 -0.68
C ILE A 73 4.52 -15.71 -1.33
N LEU A 74 4.08 -15.92 -2.57
CA LEU A 74 4.36 -17.16 -3.30
C LEU A 74 5.86 -17.37 -3.51
N ALA A 75 6.61 -16.34 -3.91
CA ALA A 75 8.06 -16.46 -4.08
C ALA A 75 8.79 -16.72 -2.77
N ILE A 76 8.32 -16.20 -1.65
CA ILE A 76 8.86 -16.51 -0.32
C ILE A 76 8.66 -18.01 -0.02
N ILE A 77 7.47 -18.56 -0.24
CA ILE A 77 7.17 -19.99 -0.04
C ILE A 77 8.09 -20.84 -0.92
N GLU A 78 8.18 -20.55 -2.21
CA GLU A 78 9.07 -21.25 -3.14
C GLU A 78 10.55 -21.16 -2.73
N SER A 79 10.99 -20.02 -2.20
CA SER A 79 12.37 -19.82 -1.75
C SER A 79 12.69 -20.65 -0.51
N VAL A 80 11.73 -20.81 0.38
CA VAL A 80 11.86 -21.73 1.53
C VAL A 80 11.95 -23.18 1.05
N GLU A 81 11.10 -23.61 0.12
CA GLU A 81 11.09 -24.96 -0.44
C GLU A 81 12.42 -25.29 -1.17
N LYS A 82 13.00 -24.29 -1.85
CA LYS A 82 14.30 -24.41 -2.52
C LYS A 82 15.51 -24.31 -1.58
N GLY A 83 15.30 -23.99 -0.30
CA GLY A 83 16.36 -23.77 0.68
C GLY A 83 17.17 -22.50 0.48
N THR A 84 16.67 -21.53 -0.30
CA THR A 84 17.31 -20.21 -0.51
C THR A 84 16.88 -19.18 0.51
N LEU A 85 15.83 -19.45 1.27
CA LEU A 85 15.34 -18.67 2.39
C LEU A 85 15.19 -19.58 3.62
N THR A 86 15.58 -19.07 4.78
CA THR A 86 15.55 -19.82 6.03
C THR A 86 14.25 -19.55 6.80
N LEU A 87 13.69 -20.60 7.42
CA LEU A 87 12.59 -20.42 8.38
C LEU A 87 13.07 -19.55 9.57
N GLY A 88 12.20 -18.69 10.07
CA GLY A 88 12.53 -17.66 11.06
C GLY A 88 12.95 -16.32 10.45
N ASP A 89 13.22 -16.27 9.14
CA ASP A 89 13.61 -15.04 8.45
C ASP A 89 12.49 -13.98 8.41
N LYS A 90 12.92 -12.71 8.27
CA LYS A 90 12.07 -11.54 8.09
C LYS A 90 12.33 -10.94 6.72
N ILE A 91 11.27 -10.74 5.94
CA ILE A 91 11.33 -10.20 4.57
C ILE A 91 10.47 -8.94 4.49
N ASN A 92 11.07 -7.83 4.15
CA ASN A 92 10.31 -6.65 3.77
C ASN A 92 9.73 -6.82 2.37
N ILE A 93 8.45 -6.49 2.22
CA ILE A 93 7.71 -6.52 0.95
C ILE A 93 7.27 -5.07 0.65
N PRO A 94 8.19 -4.23 0.17
CA PRO A 94 7.91 -2.83 -0.14
C PRO A 94 7.20 -2.69 -1.49
N GLY A 95 6.71 -1.48 -1.79
CA GLY A 95 6.37 -1.09 -3.15
C GLY A 95 7.62 -0.63 -3.92
N GLY A 96 7.47 -0.39 -5.21
CA GLY A 96 8.59 0.01 -6.07
C GLY A 96 8.93 1.49 -5.97
N THR A 97 7.94 2.34 -6.17
CA THR A 97 8.14 3.79 -6.30
C THR A 97 7.38 4.53 -5.21
N GLU A 98 8.06 5.50 -4.61
CA GLU A 98 7.40 6.46 -3.72
C GLU A 98 6.55 7.43 -4.54
N ILE A 99 5.32 7.65 -4.07
CA ILE A 99 4.40 8.61 -4.66
C ILE A 99 3.74 9.43 -3.55
N ASP A 100 3.64 10.75 -3.75
CA ASP A 100 2.90 11.58 -2.83
C ASP A 100 1.38 11.35 -2.94
N ASN A 101 0.69 11.57 -1.84
CA ASN A 101 -0.73 11.27 -1.73
C ASN A 101 -1.58 12.17 -2.64
N LEU A 102 -1.12 13.38 -2.96
CA LEU A 102 -1.82 14.27 -3.89
C LEU A 102 -1.72 13.72 -5.33
N ARG A 103 -0.51 13.34 -5.76
CA ARG A 103 -0.33 12.71 -7.09
C ARG A 103 -1.12 11.41 -7.21
N PHE A 104 -1.15 10.61 -6.16
CA PHE A 104 -1.96 9.39 -6.10
C PHE A 104 -3.47 9.70 -6.31
N ALA A 105 -3.99 10.73 -5.61
CA ALA A 105 -5.37 11.18 -5.76
C ALA A 105 -5.67 11.78 -7.14
N GLN A 106 -4.71 12.49 -7.75
CA GLN A 106 -4.83 13.01 -9.10
C GLN A 106 -4.99 11.89 -10.14
N ILE A 107 -4.18 10.83 -10.05
CA ILE A 107 -4.30 9.66 -10.95
C ILE A 107 -5.69 9.03 -10.82
N ILE A 108 -6.22 8.94 -9.61
CA ILE A 108 -7.59 8.44 -9.39
C ILE A 108 -8.62 9.34 -10.08
N ALA A 109 -8.52 10.65 -9.90
CA ALA A 109 -9.44 11.62 -10.47
C ALA A 109 -9.39 11.64 -12.01
N GLU A 110 -8.19 11.58 -12.58
CA GLU A 110 -7.97 11.40 -14.02
C GLU A 110 -8.71 10.16 -14.55
N GLU A 111 -8.59 9.03 -13.88
CA GLU A 111 -9.19 7.77 -14.31
C GLU A 111 -10.71 7.72 -14.09
N VAL A 112 -11.22 8.38 -13.04
CA VAL A 112 -12.67 8.56 -12.81
C VAL A 112 -13.27 9.52 -13.85
N GLY A 113 -12.47 10.43 -14.41
CA GLY A 113 -12.94 11.45 -15.36
C GLY A 113 -13.66 12.62 -14.66
N GLN A 114 -13.29 12.93 -13.43
CA GLN A 114 -13.86 14.02 -12.64
C GLN A 114 -12.76 14.90 -12.03
N PRO A 115 -12.98 16.21 -11.83
CA PRO A 115 -11.99 17.09 -11.21
C PRO A 115 -11.75 16.70 -9.75
N LEU A 116 -10.46 16.69 -9.35
CA LEU A 116 -10.10 16.52 -7.95
C LEU A 116 -10.31 17.84 -7.18
N LYS A 117 -11.24 17.84 -6.24
CA LYS A 117 -11.35 18.87 -5.20
C LYS A 117 -10.58 18.39 -3.99
N TYR A 118 -9.61 19.16 -3.52
CA TYR A 118 -8.80 18.71 -2.38
C TYR A 118 -8.39 19.89 -1.48
N GLU A 119 -8.00 19.54 -0.28
CA GLU A 119 -7.42 20.43 0.71
C GLU A 119 -6.19 19.73 1.33
N LEU A 120 -5.07 20.47 1.42
CA LEU A 120 -3.92 20.03 2.19
C LEU A 120 -4.18 20.33 3.67
N VAL A 121 -4.11 19.31 4.51
CA VAL A 121 -4.36 19.45 5.95
C VAL A 121 -3.12 19.07 6.73
N SER A 122 -2.79 19.85 7.76
CA SER A 122 -1.66 19.55 8.62
C SER A 122 -1.86 18.23 9.33
N TYR A 123 -0.89 17.38 9.12
CA TYR A 123 -0.83 16.05 9.67
C TYR A 123 -0.73 16.02 11.20
N HIS A 124 0.07 16.92 11.78
CA HIS A 124 0.28 17.00 13.22
C HIS A 124 -0.96 17.41 14.02
N ALA A 125 -1.90 18.13 13.39
CA ALA A 125 -3.14 18.52 14.05
C ALA A 125 -4.06 17.33 14.35
N ASN A 126 -4.07 16.32 13.47
CA ASN A 126 -5.01 15.20 13.53
C ASN A 126 -4.36 13.88 13.98
N ARG A 127 -3.05 13.70 13.79
CA ARG A 127 -2.32 12.48 14.13
C ARG A 127 -0.88 12.79 14.58
N PRO A 128 -0.68 13.23 15.84
CA PRO A 128 0.66 13.48 16.36
C PRO A 128 1.56 12.25 16.27
N GLY A 129 2.82 12.45 15.86
CA GLY A 129 3.81 11.38 15.80
C GLY A 129 3.76 10.49 14.54
N HIS A 130 3.01 10.86 13.54
CA HIS A 130 2.96 10.10 12.28
C HIS A 130 4.02 10.58 11.29
N ASP A 131 4.66 9.69 10.54
CA ASP A 131 5.70 10.03 9.57
C ASP A 131 5.14 10.63 8.27
N LEU A 132 5.76 11.69 7.80
CA LEU A 132 5.45 12.29 6.50
C LEU A 132 5.87 11.35 5.36
N HIS A 133 7.03 10.72 5.54
CA HIS A 133 7.62 9.75 4.61
C HIS A 133 8.13 8.53 5.39
N TYR A 134 7.96 7.33 4.87
CA TYR A 134 8.65 6.14 5.34
C TYR A 134 8.74 5.09 4.24
N ARG A 135 9.81 4.28 4.29
CA ARG A 135 10.08 3.22 3.34
C ARG A 135 10.74 2.04 4.07
N LEU A 136 10.43 0.83 3.65
CA LEU A 136 11.16 -0.37 4.04
C LEU A 136 12.33 -0.60 3.10
N ASP A 137 13.42 -1.15 3.62
CA ASP A 137 14.53 -1.64 2.81
C ASP A 137 14.08 -2.78 1.90
N ASP A 138 14.57 -2.81 0.66
CA ASP A 138 14.14 -3.72 -0.39
C ASP A 138 15.22 -4.72 -0.86
N ALA A 139 16.37 -4.78 -0.19
CA ALA A 139 17.48 -5.60 -0.64
C ALA A 139 17.09 -7.09 -0.80
N ARG A 140 16.56 -7.69 0.24
CA ARG A 140 16.11 -9.09 0.21
C ARG A 140 14.92 -9.32 -0.73
N PHE A 141 14.04 -8.34 -0.88
CA PHE A 141 12.92 -8.43 -1.84
C PHE A 141 13.40 -8.53 -3.29
N LYS A 142 14.44 -7.78 -3.64
CA LYS A 142 15.05 -7.84 -4.98
C LYS A 142 15.65 -9.21 -5.29
N GLU A 143 16.20 -9.87 -4.29
CA GLU A 143 16.74 -11.25 -4.42
C GLU A 143 15.67 -12.27 -4.77
N LEU A 144 14.40 -12.01 -4.44
CA LEU A 144 13.26 -12.86 -4.85
C LEU A 144 12.93 -12.75 -6.35
N GLY A 145 13.57 -11.85 -7.09
CA GLY A 145 13.37 -11.68 -8.53
C GLY A 145 11.99 -11.13 -8.93
N ILE A 146 11.27 -10.49 -8.01
CA ILE A 146 9.91 -10.01 -8.24
C ILE A 146 9.94 -8.57 -8.75
N SER A 147 9.22 -8.30 -9.84
CA SER A 147 8.98 -6.93 -10.31
C SER A 147 7.91 -6.23 -9.48
N TYR A 148 8.16 -4.97 -9.13
CA TYR A 148 7.18 -4.13 -8.44
C TYR A 148 5.94 -3.77 -9.29
N GLY A 149 6.05 -3.84 -10.60
CA GLY A 149 5.00 -3.42 -11.53
C GLY A 149 4.99 -1.90 -11.78
N ASP A 150 3.97 -1.46 -12.53
CA ASP A 150 3.70 -0.04 -12.78
C ASP A 150 2.65 0.47 -11.80
N ILE A 151 3.06 1.31 -10.85
CA ILE A 151 2.17 1.87 -9.83
C ILE A 151 1.01 2.66 -10.45
N THR A 152 1.26 3.42 -11.52
CA THR A 152 0.22 4.22 -12.19
C THR A 152 -0.82 3.30 -12.86
N GLY A 153 -0.36 2.28 -13.57
CA GLY A 153 -1.23 1.27 -14.16
C GLY A 153 -2.03 0.49 -13.12
N ASP A 154 -1.41 0.13 -12.01
CA ASP A 154 -2.07 -0.58 -10.91
C ASP A 154 -3.15 0.28 -10.24
N ILE A 155 -2.90 1.58 -10.03
CA ILE A 155 -3.92 2.52 -9.53
C ILE A 155 -5.10 2.59 -10.51
N ARG A 156 -4.84 2.87 -11.79
CA ARG A 156 -5.88 2.99 -12.83
C ARG A 156 -6.73 1.71 -12.95
N MET A 157 -6.08 0.55 -12.99
CA MET A 157 -6.76 -0.74 -13.02
C MET A 157 -7.67 -0.94 -11.80
N THR A 158 -7.20 -0.57 -10.61
CA THR A 158 -7.97 -0.68 -9.38
C THR A 158 -9.16 0.28 -9.38
N VAL A 159 -8.99 1.52 -9.86
CA VAL A 159 -10.09 2.50 -10.02
C VAL A 159 -11.16 1.94 -10.95
N ARG A 160 -10.80 1.41 -12.11
CA ARG A 160 -11.74 0.77 -13.05
C ARG A 160 -12.52 -0.37 -12.40
N TRP A 161 -11.84 -1.15 -11.57
CA TRP A 161 -12.51 -2.22 -10.84
C TRP A 161 -13.58 -1.67 -9.88
N TYR A 162 -13.28 -0.63 -9.10
CA TYR A 162 -14.26 0.00 -8.19
C TYR A 162 -15.40 0.66 -8.94
N MET A 163 -15.13 1.30 -10.08
CA MET A 163 -16.21 1.89 -10.91
C MET A 163 -17.22 0.84 -11.37
N LYS A 164 -16.77 -0.40 -11.62
CA LYS A 164 -17.64 -1.55 -11.97
C LYS A 164 -18.27 -2.22 -10.74
N ASN A 165 -17.68 -2.05 -9.56
CA ASN A 165 -18.06 -2.74 -8.33
C ASN A 165 -18.36 -1.74 -7.19
N LYS A 166 -19.24 -0.78 -7.47
CA LYS A 166 -19.55 0.35 -6.57
C LYS A 166 -20.06 -0.05 -5.18
N ALA A 167 -20.61 -1.25 -5.03
CA ALA A 167 -21.03 -1.76 -3.72
C ALA A 167 -19.87 -1.83 -2.70
N TRP A 168 -18.64 -2.00 -3.16
CA TRP A 168 -17.44 -2.02 -2.32
C TRP A 168 -16.96 -0.63 -1.87
N LEU A 169 -17.59 0.46 -2.33
CA LEU A 169 -17.33 1.83 -1.86
C LEU A 169 -18.26 2.25 -0.71
N ARG A 170 -19.19 1.40 -0.32
CA ARG A 170 -20.12 1.66 0.77
C ARG A 170 -19.59 1.00 2.05
N ALA A 171 -19.48 1.79 3.13
CA ALA A 171 -19.20 1.28 4.46
C ALA A 171 -20.48 0.70 5.07
#